data_4f70ece27582c8dfcbec3608a80f372a
#
_entry.id   4f70ece27582c8dfcbec3608a80f372a
#
_cell.length_a   1.000
_cell.length_b   1.000
_cell.length_c   1.000
_cell.angle_alpha   90.00
_cell.angle_beta   90.00
_cell.angle_gamma   90.00
#
_symmetry.space_group_name_H-M   'P 1'
#
loop_
_entity.id
_entity.type
_entity.pdbx_description
1 polymer ?
#
loop_
_entity_poly.entity_id
_entity_poly.type
_entity_poly.pdbx_seq_one_letter_code
_entity_poly.pdbx_strand_id
1 'polypeptide(L)'
;MKKTLTTFALIVLCWAFSPTALLRAQTPATTAAAPVQTIAPNQPPFWNEIAEFKRRDSIQRPPANAILFVGSSSFRKWTGVQNDFPGYPIINRGFGGSTFDDVIRYAGDIIYPYHPKEVVIYCGDNDLAAGRSAKKVYKRFVKLYDMIRKRLGNIDIVFVSIKPSPSREKLMPEMEQANDLIRNFIAERSHASFVDVYHLMLNPQGHPIDNLFVADKLHMNEKGYKIWQQALLPYLDK
;
A
#
# COMPACT_ATOMS: atom_id res chain seq x y z
N MET A 1 16.97 73.93 48.05
CA MET A 1 16.35 74.88 47.12
C MET A 1 15.12 74.19 46.51
N LYS A 2 13.91 74.66 46.90
CA LYS A 2 12.59 74.15 46.50
C LYS A 2 12.25 74.69 45.10
N LYS A 3 11.78 73.87 44.20
CA LYS A 3 11.02 74.28 43.01
C LYS A 3 9.72 73.47 42.92
N THR A 4 8.68 74.20 43.11
CA THR A 4 7.30 73.83 42.95
C THR A 4 6.93 73.56 41.49
N LEU A 5 6.21 72.49 41.20
CA LEU A 5 5.62 72.20 39.89
C LEU A 5 4.15 72.32 39.97
N THR A 6 3.58 73.18 39.17
CA THR A 6 2.18 73.50 39.03
C THR A 6 1.48 72.51 38.10
N THR A 7 0.40 71.90 38.58
CA THR A 7 -0.41 70.94 37.83
C THR A 7 -1.45 71.68 36.98
N PHE A 8 -1.44 71.46 35.67
CA PHE A 8 -2.55 71.89 34.77
C PHE A 8 -3.45 70.67 34.48
N ALA A 9 -4.68 70.77 34.89
CA ALA A 9 -5.69 69.79 34.57
C ALA A 9 -6.31 70.09 33.19
N LEU A 10 -6.20 69.19 32.26
CA LEU A 10 -6.86 69.24 30.96
C LEU A 10 -8.09 68.36 31.00
N ILE A 11 -9.28 68.94 30.94
CA ILE A 11 -10.56 68.24 30.82
C ILE A 11 -10.72 67.84 29.34
N VAL A 12 -10.65 66.52 29.03
CA VAL A 12 -10.98 66.01 27.71
C VAL A 12 -12.38 65.41 27.75
N LEU A 13 -13.27 66.01 27.01
CA LEU A 13 -14.66 65.54 26.78
C LEU A 13 -14.54 64.29 25.83
N CYS A 14 -14.80 63.11 26.38
CA CYS A 14 -14.93 61.90 25.54
C CYS A 14 -16.36 61.80 24.99
N TRP A 15 -16.49 62.01 23.67
CA TRP A 15 -17.70 61.60 22.94
C TRP A 15 -17.66 60.09 22.76
N ALA A 16 -18.64 59.41 23.34
CA ALA A 16 -18.83 57.97 23.15
C ALA A 16 -19.51 57.72 21.79
N PHE A 17 -18.75 57.25 20.81
CA PHE A 17 -19.29 56.61 19.61
C PHE A 17 -19.46 55.10 19.90
N SER A 18 -20.69 54.65 19.99
CA SER A 18 -21.00 53.20 20.00
C SER A 18 -20.91 52.65 18.58
N PRO A 19 -20.03 51.68 18.28
CA PRO A 19 -20.13 50.98 17.03
C PRO A 19 -21.20 49.89 17.15
N THR A 20 -22.31 50.03 16.43
CA THR A 20 -23.26 48.96 16.18
C THR A 20 -22.55 47.88 15.38
N ALA A 21 -22.15 46.79 16.05
CA ALA A 21 -21.64 45.61 15.40
C ALA A 21 -22.75 44.93 14.59
N LEU A 22 -22.71 45.05 13.27
CA LEU A 22 -23.48 44.20 12.37
C LEU A 22 -22.99 42.77 12.51
N LEU A 23 -23.75 41.95 13.21
CA LEU A 23 -23.56 40.51 13.26
C LEU A 23 -23.85 39.93 11.88
N ARG A 24 -22.80 39.75 11.07
CA ARG A 24 -22.89 39.08 9.78
C ARG A 24 -23.02 37.57 10.06
N ALA A 25 -24.24 37.05 9.88
CA ALA A 25 -24.50 35.62 9.96
C ALA A 25 -23.60 34.88 8.94
N GLN A 26 -22.63 34.14 9.45
CA GLN A 26 -21.85 33.19 8.63
C GLN A 26 -22.77 32.02 8.33
N THR A 27 -23.18 31.87 7.09
CA THR A 27 -23.79 30.66 6.57
C THR A 27 -22.75 29.53 6.73
N PRO A 28 -23.12 28.36 7.29
CA PRO A 28 -22.21 27.25 7.37
C PRO A 28 -21.82 26.82 5.95
N ALA A 29 -20.53 26.77 5.68
CA ALA A 29 -20.00 26.23 4.44
C ALA A 29 -20.49 24.78 4.31
N THR A 30 -21.37 24.55 3.35
CA THR A 30 -21.78 23.21 2.96
C THR A 30 -20.54 22.50 2.48
N THR A 31 -20.05 21.58 3.28
CA THR A 31 -18.97 20.65 2.88
C THR A 31 -19.52 19.86 1.70
N ALA A 32 -19.08 20.22 0.50
CA ALA A 32 -19.40 19.45 -0.69
C ALA A 32 -18.91 18.02 -0.48
N ALA A 33 -19.85 17.08 -0.34
CA ALA A 33 -19.52 15.65 -0.34
C ALA A 33 -18.73 15.35 -1.60
N ALA A 34 -17.60 14.67 -1.43
CA ALA A 34 -16.81 14.20 -2.58
C ALA A 34 -17.74 13.43 -3.53
N PRO A 35 -17.61 13.62 -4.85
CA PRO A 35 -18.49 12.98 -5.81
C PRO A 35 -18.41 11.47 -5.61
N VAL A 36 -19.56 10.85 -5.30
CA VAL A 36 -19.71 9.39 -5.32
C VAL A 36 -19.41 8.98 -6.76
N GLN A 37 -18.26 8.34 -6.98
CA GLN A 37 -17.91 7.81 -8.29
C GLN A 37 -18.91 6.70 -8.64
N THR A 38 -19.86 7.04 -9.49
CA THR A 38 -20.77 6.07 -10.09
C THR A 38 -19.95 5.10 -10.93
N ILE A 39 -19.95 3.83 -10.52
CA ILE A 39 -19.32 2.75 -11.29
C ILE A 39 -20.07 2.65 -12.61
N ALA A 40 -19.40 2.92 -13.72
CA ALA A 40 -19.98 2.68 -15.03
C ALA A 40 -20.27 1.15 -15.16
N PRO A 41 -21.44 0.74 -15.65
CA PRO A 41 -21.93 -0.65 -15.58
C PRO A 41 -21.08 -1.69 -16.32
N ASN A 42 -19.99 -1.31 -16.99
CA ASN A 42 -19.12 -2.20 -17.77
C ASN A 42 -17.62 -2.13 -17.40
N GLN A 43 -17.26 -1.59 -16.22
CA GLN A 43 -15.84 -1.54 -15.85
C GLN A 43 -15.36 -2.88 -15.27
N PRO A 44 -14.13 -3.34 -15.63
CA PRO A 44 -13.55 -4.53 -15.04
C PRO A 44 -13.36 -4.38 -13.51
N PRO A 45 -13.35 -5.48 -12.75
CA PRO A 45 -13.09 -5.44 -11.30
C PRO A 45 -11.84 -4.61 -10.98
N PHE A 46 -11.86 -3.85 -9.88
CA PHE A 46 -10.77 -2.97 -9.39
C PHE A 46 -10.41 -1.78 -10.27
N TRP A 47 -11.09 -1.52 -11.40
CA TRP A 47 -10.76 -0.40 -12.28
C TRP A 47 -10.69 0.94 -11.56
N ASN A 48 -11.54 1.19 -10.59
CA ASN A 48 -11.52 2.45 -9.84
C ASN A 48 -10.20 2.67 -9.09
N GLU A 49 -9.61 1.61 -8.50
CA GLU A 49 -8.31 1.70 -7.84
C GLU A 49 -7.18 1.94 -8.86
N ILE A 50 -7.25 1.27 -10.00
CA ILE A 50 -6.29 1.45 -11.10
C ILE A 50 -6.37 2.86 -11.68
N ALA A 51 -7.58 3.36 -11.94
CA ALA A 51 -7.81 4.72 -12.42
C ALA A 51 -7.31 5.78 -11.42
N GLU A 52 -7.46 5.52 -10.12
CA GLU A 52 -6.95 6.39 -9.07
C GLU A 52 -5.41 6.41 -9.04
N PHE A 53 -4.73 5.29 -9.27
CA PHE A 53 -3.27 5.29 -9.45
C PHE A 53 -2.87 6.20 -10.62
N LYS A 54 -3.50 6.04 -11.78
CA LYS A 54 -3.23 6.85 -12.98
C LYS A 54 -3.50 8.33 -12.74
N ARG A 55 -4.59 8.66 -12.02
CA ARG A 55 -4.92 10.03 -11.66
C ARG A 55 -3.85 10.66 -10.75
N ARG A 56 -3.40 9.95 -9.71
CA ARG A 56 -2.33 10.43 -8.83
C ARG A 56 -1.03 10.65 -9.59
N ASP A 57 -0.66 9.71 -10.45
CA ASP A 57 0.55 9.78 -11.27
C ASP A 57 0.53 10.94 -12.26
N SER A 58 -0.66 11.37 -12.74
CA SER A 58 -0.80 12.56 -13.58
C SER A 58 -0.60 13.87 -12.81
N ILE A 59 -0.85 13.88 -11.49
CA ILE A 59 -0.64 15.03 -10.61
C ILE A 59 0.80 15.08 -10.11
N GLN A 60 1.29 13.93 -9.66
CA GLN A 60 2.65 13.79 -9.13
C GLN A 60 3.31 12.56 -9.73
N ARG A 61 4.26 12.80 -10.62
CA ARG A 61 4.99 11.70 -11.27
C ARG A 61 5.73 10.85 -10.24
N PRO A 62 5.56 9.52 -10.27
CA PRO A 62 6.32 8.61 -9.41
C PRO A 62 7.83 8.71 -9.64
N PRO A 63 8.66 8.36 -8.63
CA PRO A 63 10.10 8.38 -8.77
C PRO A 63 10.58 7.43 -9.88
N ALA A 64 11.63 7.83 -10.61
CA ALA A 64 12.31 6.95 -11.56
C ALA A 64 13.16 5.91 -10.80
N ASN A 65 13.48 4.78 -11.46
CA ASN A 65 14.30 3.70 -10.89
C ASN A 65 13.81 3.26 -9.50
N ALA A 66 12.50 3.17 -9.34
CA ALA A 66 11.86 2.80 -8.09
C ALA A 66 11.78 1.28 -7.93
N ILE A 67 11.61 0.85 -6.68
CA ILE A 67 11.16 -0.48 -6.33
C ILE A 67 9.64 -0.47 -6.35
N LEU A 68 9.06 -1.32 -7.19
CA LEU A 68 7.62 -1.38 -7.40
C LEU A 68 6.99 -2.54 -6.64
N PHE A 69 6.16 -2.23 -5.66
CA PHE A 69 5.36 -3.19 -4.92
C PHE A 69 4.02 -3.41 -5.63
N VAL A 70 3.74 -4.64 -6.08
CA VAL A 70 2.50 -5.00 -6.78
C VAL A 70 1.84 -6.22 -6.18
N GLY A 71 0.53 -6.25 -6.20
CA GLY A 71 -0.25 -7.40 -5.75
C GLY A 71 -1.49 -7.00 -4.96
N SER A 72 -1.78 -7.75 -3.89
CA SER A 72 -3.07 -7.70 -3.24
C SER A 72 -3.18 -6.69 -2.08
N SER A 73 -4.28 -6.81 -1.34
CA SER A 73 -4.64 -5.91 -0.24
C SER A 73 -3.60 -5.81 0.88
N SER A 74 -2.72 -6.79 1.06
CA SER A 74 -1.64 -6.68 2.04
C SER A 74 -0.66 -5.56 1.69
N PHE A 75 -0.33 -5.36 0.41
CA PHE A 75 0.43 -4.19 0.00
C PHE A 75 -0.41 -2.92 -0.01
N ARG A 76 -1.65 -2.97 -0.49
CA ARG A 76 -2.56 -1.81 -0.43
C ARG A 76 -2.68 -1.22 0.97
N LYS A 77 -2.78 -2.08 1.99
CA LYS A 77 -2.92 -1.68 3.39
C LYS A 77 -1.59 -1.30 4.06
N TRP A 78 -0.45 -1.55 3.42
CA TRP A 78 0.85 -1.08 3.91
C TRP A 78 1.07 0.38 3.52
N THR A 79 0.29 1.27 4.11
CA THR A 79 0.29 2.70 3.77
C THR A 79 1.59 3.41 4.13
N GLY A 80 2.32 2.91 5.14
CA GLY A 80 3.61 3.44 5.60
C GLY A 80 4.83 2.85 4.89
N VAL A 81 4.69 2.03 3.84
CA VAL A 81 5.79 1.28 3.23
C VAL A 81 6.99 2.15 2.83
N GLN A 82 6.77 3.37 2.34
CA GLN A 82 7.87 4.29 1.99
C GLN A 82 8.66 4.71 3.22
N ASN A 83 8.01 4.92 4.37
CA ASN A 83 8.67 5.30 5.63
C ASN A 83 9.39 4.12 6.27
N ASP A 84 8.90 2.90 6.04
CA ASP A 84 9.51 1.67 6.55
C ASP A 84 10.82 1.32 5.84
N PHE A 85 11.04 1.86 4.63
CA PHE A 85 12.28 1.68 3.85
C PHE A 85 12.90 3.04 3.50
N PRO A 86 13.46 3.76 4.48
CA PRO A 86 14.09 5.06 4.22
C PRO A 86 15.29 4.90 3.28
N GLY A 87 15.37 5.77 2.28
CA GLY A 87 16.43 5.74 1.26
C GLY A 87 16.16 4.82 0.06
N TYR A 88 15.03 4.11 0.05
CA TYR A 88 14.58 3.35 -1.11
C TYR A 88 13.40 4.06 -1.78
N PRO A 89 13.47 4.40 -3.07
CA PRO A 89 12.33 4.98 -3.79
C PRO A 89 11.28 3.88 -4.04
N ILE A 90 10.16 3.92 -3.32
CA ILE A 90 9.12 2.89 -3.42
C ILE A 90 7.87 3.43 -4.11
N ILE A 91 7.33 2.64 -5.02
CA ILE A 91 6.00 2.82 -5.61
C ILE A 91 5.12 1.66 -5.16
N ASN A 92 4.04 1.93 -4.43
CA ASN A 92 3.09 0.90 -4.04
C ASN A 92 1.87 0.92 -4.97
N ARG A 93 1.64 -0.21 -5.65
CA ARG A 93 0.51 -0.48 -6.55
C ARG A 93 -0.24 -1.75 -6.15
N GLY A 94 -0.25 -2.06 -4.84
CA GLY A 94 -1.18 -3.05 -4.28
C GLY A 94 -2.62 -2.55 -4.35
N PHE A 95 -3.57 -3.41 -4.72
CA PHE A 95 -4.98 -3.05 -4.86
C PHE A 95 -5.92 -4.16 -4.40
N GLY A 96 -7.09 -3.79 -3.96
CA GLY A 96 -8.20 -4.64 -3.53
C GLY A 96 -7.82 -5.95 -2.88
N GLY A 97 -8.66 -6.95 -3.02
CA GLY A 97 -8.41 -8.37 -2.77
C GLY A 97 -7.96 -9.09 -4.05
N SER A 98 -7.05 -8.50 -4.81
CA SER A 98 -6.68 -8.97 -6.15
C SER A 98 -6.07 -10.37 -6.15
N THR A 99 -6.37 -11.10 -7.20
CA THR A 99 -5.75 -12.38 -7.59
C THR A 99 -4.62 -12.15 -8.59
N PHE A 100 -3.84 -13.20 -8.89
CA PHE A 100 -2.86 -13.10 -9.97
C PHE A 100 -3.48 -12.73 -11.32
N ASP A 101 -4.69 -13.19 -11.64
CA ASP A 101 -5.37 -12.82 -12.89
C ASP A 101 -5.66 -11.32 -12.95
N ASP A 102 -5.96 -10.69 -11.82
CA ASP A 102 -6.18 -9.25 -11.76
C ASP A 102 -4.87 -8.49 -11.94
N VAL A 103 -3.78 -8.91 -11.27
CA VAL A 103 -2.45 -8.31 -11.46
C VAL A 103 -1.98 -8.44 -12.91
N ILE A 104 -2.17 -9.61 -13.53
CA ILE A 104 -1.87 -9.88 -14.96
C ILE A 104 -2.68 -8.94 -15.86
N ARG A 105 -3.97 -8.80 -15.60
CA ARG A 105 -4.88 -7.92 -16.36
C ARG A 105 -4.38 -6.49 -16.40
N TYR A 106 -3.94 -5.97 -15.26
CA TYR A 106 -3.54 -4.59 -15.11
C TYR A 106 -2.03 -4.35 -15.22
N ALA A 107 -1.23 -5.35 -15.58
CA ALA A 107 0.23 -5.20 -15.69
C ALA A 107 0.64 -4.03 -16.59
N GLY A 108 -0.15 -3.77 -17.65
CA GLY A 108 0.03 -2.62 -18.54
C GLY A 108 -0.20 -1.25 -17.89
N ASP A 109 -0.96 -1.20 -16.81
CA ASP A 109 -1.30 0.02 -16.08
C ASP A 109 -0.46 0.20 -14.82
N ILE A 110 -0.11 -0.91 -14.12
CA ILE A 110 0.48 -0.84 -12.77
C ILE A 110 1.93 -1.33 -12.68
N ILE A 111 2.50 -1.89 -13.76
CA ILE A 111 3.88 -2.38 -13.76
C ILE A 111 4.72 -1.67 -14.84
N TYR A 112 4.37 -1.85 -16.10
CA TYR A 112 5.21 -1.43 -17.22
C TYR A 112 5.46 0.08 -17.33
N PRO A 113 4.49 0.97 -17.01
CA PRO A 113 4.70 2.41 -17.17
C PRO A 113 5.75 3.00 -16.24
N TYR A 114 6.09 2.30 -15.14
CA TYR A 114 7.02 2.79 -14.12
C TYR A 114 8.48 2.51 -14.45
N HIS A 115 8.77 1.58 -15.37
CA HIS A 115 10.15 1.13 -15.66
C HIS A 115 10.96 0.92 -14.37
N PRO A 116 10.45 0.10 -13.43
CA PRO A 116 11.09 -0.07 -12.14
C PRO A 116 12.42 -0.81 -12.29
N LYS A 117 13.36 -0.57 -11.37
CA LYS A 117 14.58 -1.38 -11.26
C LYS A 117 14.32 -2.74 -10.62
N GLU A 118 13.29 -2.83 -9.80
CA GLU A 118 12.90 -4.03 -9.07
C GLU A 118 11.39 -4.11 -8.92
N VAL A 119 10.81 -5.31 -9.00
CA VAL A 119 9.40 -5.58 -8.73
C VAL A 119 9.25 -6.55 -7.57
N VAL A 120 8.61 -6.09 -6.49
CA VAL A 120 8.25 -6.91 -5.33
C VAL A 120 6.79 -7.34 -5.48
N ILE A 121 6.55 -8.66 -5.50
CA ILE A 121 5.22 -9.24 -5.76
C ILE A 121 4.70 -9.92 -4.50
N TYR A 122 3.48 -9.57 -4.08
CA TYR A 122 2.70 -10.33 -3.10
C TYR A 122 1.30 -10.61 -3.62
N CYS A 123 1.02 -11.87 -3.93
CA CYS A 123 -0.28 -12.32 -4.45
C CYS A 123 -0.43 -13.83 -4.26
N GLY A 124 -1.67 -14.34 -4.31
CA GLY A 124 -1.96 -15.77 -4.30
C GLY A 124 -2.88 -16.21 -3.16
N ASP A 125 -2.91 -15.52 -2.04
CA ASP A 125 -3.79 -15.85 -0.92
C ASP A 125 -5.29 -15.70 -1.27
N ASN A 126 -5.64 -14.75 -2.13
CA ASN A 126 -7.00 -14.58 -2.63
C ASN A 126 -7.34 -15.61 -3.71
N ASP A 127 -6.36 -16.04 -4.51
CA ASP A 127 -6.52 -17.13 -5.45
C ASP A 127 -6.91 -18.43 -4.75
N LEU A 128 -6.20 -18.77 -3.66
CA LEU A 128 -6.50 -19.95 -2.84
C LEU A 128 -7.86 -19.82 -2.15
N ALA A 129 -8.17 -18.64 -1.59
CA ALA A 129 -9.47 -18.38 -0.97
C ALA A 129 -10.64 -18.46 -1.97
N ALA A 130 -10.39 -18.20 -3.25
CA ALA A 130 -11.34 -18.42 -4.35
C ALA A 130 -11.38 -19.86 -4.86
N GLY A 131 -10.79 -20.82 -4.13
CA GLY A 131 -10.82 -22.25 -4.46
C GLY A 131 -9.86 -22.68 -5.57
N ARG A 132 -8.84 -21.86 -5.90
CA ARG A 132 -7.81 -22.28 -6.84
C ARG A 132 -6.78 -23.18 -6.15
N SER A 133 -6.33 -24.23 -6.82
CA SER A 133 -5.27 -25.09 -6.30
C SER A 133 -3.90 -24.39 -6.29
N ALA A 134 -3.00 -24.80 -5.41
CA ALA A 134 -1.61 -24.35 -5.35
C ALA A 134 -0.91 -24.39 -6.72
N LYS A 135 -1.14 -25.45 -7.50
CA LYS A 135 -0.60 -25.59 -8.87
C LYS A 135 -1.15 -24.53 -9.83
N LYS A 136 -2.41 -24.11 -9.67
CA LYS A 136 -2.98 -23.00 -10.45
C LYS A 136 -2.36 -21.68 -10.08
N VAL A 137 -2.18 -21.40 -8.78
CA VAL A 137 -1.50 -20.20 -8.26
C VAL A 137 -0.09 -20.12 -8.82
N TYR A 138 0.68 -21.19 -8.71
CA TYR A 138 2.02 -21.28 -9.29
C TYR A 138 2.05 -20.97 -10.78
N LYS A 139 1.16 -21.58 -11.59
CA LYS A 139 1.09 -21.29 -13.04
C LYS A 139 0.79 -19.82 -13.35
N ARG A 140 -0.01 -19.15 -12.51
CA ARG A 140 -0.32 -17.72 -12.67
C ARG A 140 0.87 -16.84 -12.28
N PHE A 141 1.59 -17.20 -11.22
CA PHE A 141 2.85 -16.55 -10.88
C PHE A 141 3.86 -16.64 -12.03
N VAL A 142 4.09 -17.86 -12.59
CA VAL A 142 5.00 -18.05 -13.73
C VAL A 142 4.58 -17.18 -14.91
N LYS A 143 3.29 -17.14 -15.23
CA LYS A 143 2.79 -16.26 -16.31
C LYS A 143 3.12 -14.79 -16.06
N LEU A 144 2.88 -14.28 -14.86
CA LEU A 144 3.21 -12.89 -14.50
C LEU A 144 4.71 -12.64 -14.57
N TYR A 145 5.52 -13.56 -14.04
CA TYR A 145 6.98 -13.53 -14.10
C TYR A 145 7.49 -13.41 -15.54
N ASP A 146 7.02 -14.29 -16.43
CA ASP A 146 7.42 -14.31 -17.85
C ASP A 146 7.00 -13.01 -18.57
N MET A 147 5.83 -12.46 -18.25
CA MET A 147 5.35 -11.19 -18.79
C MET A 147 6.25 -10.03 -18.37
N ILE A 148 6.67 -9.98 -17.10
CA ILE A 148 7.59 -8.96 -16.58
C ILE A 148 8.95 -9.11 -17.28
N ARG A 149 9.51 -10.31 -17.32
CA ARG A 149 10.78 -10.60 -18.01
C ARG A 149 10.76 -10.19 -19.48
N LYS A 150 9.71 -10.55 -20.18
CA LYS A 150 9.56 -10.20 -21.61
C LYS A 150 9.51 -8.69 -21.84
N ARG A 151 8.89 -7.94 -20.92
CA ARG A 151 8.65 -6.50 -21.12
C ARG A 151 9.74 -5.61 -20.54
N LEU A 152 10.32 -5.99 -19.40
CA LEU A 152 11.25 -5.17 -18.62
C LEU A 152 12.68 -5.74 -18.57
N GLY A 153 12.93 -6.92 -19.16
CA GLY A 153 14.27 -7.52 -19.18
C GLY A 153 14.68 -8.11 -17.82
N ASN A 154 15.97 -7.99 -17.51
CA ASN A 154 16.60 -8.62 -16.33
C ASN A 154 16.52 -7.75 -15.06
N ILE A 155 15.43 -7.04 -14.83
CA ILE A 155 15.22 -6.37 -13.55
C ILE A 155 15.06 -7.39 -12.42
N ASP A 156 15.31 -6.99 -11.17
CA ASP A 156 15.11 -7.90 -10.06
C ASP A 156 13.63 -8.12 -9.76
N ILE A 157 13.25 -9.38 -9.53
CA ILE A 157 11.89 -9.80 -9.17
C ILE A 157 11.94 -10.49 -7.83
N VAL A 158 11.29 -9.91 -6.83
CA VAL A 158 11.18 -10.45 -5.47
C VAL A 158 9.77 -10.95 -5.24
N PHE A 159 9.61 -12.22 -4.89
CA PHE A 159 8.32 -12.77 -4.49
C PHE A 159 8.25 -12.94 -2.98
N VAL A 160 7.28 -12.30 -2.35
CA VAL A 160 6.97 -12.49 -0.93
C VAL A 160 6.04 -13.68 -0.80
N SER A 161 6.43 -14.67 -0.01
CA SER A 161 5.64 -15.88 0.20
C SER A 161 4.20 -15.57 0.60
N ILE A 162 3.25 -16.38 0.15
CA ILE A 162 1.87 -16.31 0.58
C ILE A 162 1.85 -16.51 2.10
N LYS A 163 1.45 -15.48 2.84
CA LYS A 163 1.47 -15.48 4.30
C LYS A 163 0.35 -16.35 4.89
N PRO A 164 0.55 -16.95 6.06
CA PRO A 164 -0.53 -17.55 6.82
C PRO A 164 -1.41 -16.44 7.43
N SER A 165 -2.64 -16.78 7.81
CA SER A 165 -3.48 -15.90 8.63
C SER A 165 -4.53 -16.71 9.38
N PRO A 166 -4.96 -16.28 10.58
CA PRO A 166 -5.95 -17.04 11.36
C PRO A 166 -7.27 -17.26 10.61
N SER A 167 -7.73 -16.27 9.83
CA SER A 167 -8.96 -16.41 9.03
C SER A 167 -8.85 -17.37 7.85
N ARG A 168 -7.63 -17.73 7.44
CA ARG A 168 -7.34 -18.65 6.33
C ARG A 168 -6.48 -19.83 6.74
N GLU A 169 -6.46 -20.18 8.02
CA GLU A 169 -5.64 -21.26 8.56
C GLU A 169 -5.90 -22.61 7.86
N LYS A 170 -7.15 -22.85 7.48
CA LYS A 170 -7.53 -24.06 6.73
C LYS A 170 -6.90 -24.17 5.33
N LEU A 171 -6.39 -23.06 4.79
CA LEU A 171 -5.72 -23.02 3.47
C LEU A 171 -4.18 -23.10 3.60
N MET A 172 -3.65 -23.28 4.79
CA MET A 172 -2.20 -23.32 4.99
C MET A 172 -1.49 -24.43 4.20
N PRO A 173 -2.04 -25.66 4.10
CA PRO A 173 -1.41 -26.69 3.25
C PRO A 173 -1.25 -26.27 1.79
N GLU A 174 -2.27 -25.61 1.22
CA GLU A 174 -2.23 -25.09 -0.14
C GLU A 174 -1.29 -23.88 -0.27
N MET A 175 -1.19 -23.05 0.78
CA MET A 175 -0.23 -21.93 0.81
C MET A 175 1.21 -22.46 0.80
N GLU A 176 1.54 -23.44 1.64
CA GLU A 176 2.86 -24.08 1.67
C GLU A 176 3.20 -24.71 0.32
N GLN A 177 2.29 -25.50 -0.24
CA GLN A 177 2.50 -26.12 -1.55
C GLN A 177 2.73 -25.08 -2.65
N ALA A 178 1.97 -23.99 -2.66
CA ALA A 178 2.14 -22.91 -3.64
C ALA A 178 3.50 -22.19 -3.43
N ASN A 179 3.84 -21.90 -2.18
CA ASN A 179 5.12 -21.28 -1.81
C ASN A 179 6.31 -22.16 -2.23
N ASP A 180 6.25 -23.46 -2.01
CA ASP A 180 7.32 -24.39 -2.41
C ASP A 180 7.49 -24.46 -3.92
N LEU A 181 6.39 -24.54 -4.67
CA LEU A 181 6.44 -24.53 -6.14
C LEU A 181 7.08 -23.25 -6.67
N ILE A 182 6.73 -22.09 -6.09
CA ILE A 182 7.27 -20.79 -6.50
C ILE A 182 8.72 -20.64 -6.05
N ARG A 183 9.09 -21.07 -4.84
CA ARG A 183 10.46 -21.06 -4.32
C ARG A 183 11.38 -21.85 -5.24
N ASN A 184 10.99 -23.10 -5.58
CA ASN A 184 11.78 -23.96 -6.46
C ASN A 184 11.93 -23.35 -7.87
N PHE A 185 10.88 -22.73 -8.41
CA PHE A 185 10.95 -22.02 -9.68
C PHE A 185 11.94 -20.86 -9.65
N ILE A 186 11.93 -20.06 -8.58
CA ILE A 186 12.80 -18.89 -8.40
C ILE A 186 14.25 -19.31 -8.19
N ALA A 187 14.51 -20.40 -7.46
CA ALA A 187 15.86 -20.87 -7.13
C ALA A 187 16.72 -21.20 -8.37
N GLU A 188 16.08 -21.48 -9.51
CA GLU A 188 16.75 -21.78 -10.77
C GLU A 188 16.95 -20.54 -11.68
N ARG A 189 16.71 -19.34 -11.17
CA ARG A 189 16.66 -18.09 -11.98
C ARG A 189 17.52 -16.99 -11.40
N SER A 190 18.29 -16.35 -12.27
CA SER A 190 18.99 -15.11 -11.92
C SER A 190 17.99 -13.94 -11.81
N HIS A 191 18.36 -12.93 -11.05
CA HIS A 191 17.52 -11.74 -10.83
C HIS A 191 16.12 -12.09 -10.33
N ALA A 192 16.02 -13.10 -9.47
CA ALA A 192 14.78 -13.52 -8.83
C ALA A 192 15.06 -13.97 -7.40
N SER A 193 14.26 -13.53 -6.45
CA SER A 193 14.39 -13.85 -5.03
C SER A 193 13.04 -14.23 -4.41
N PHE A 194 13.10 -15.19 -3.48
CA PHE A 194 11.94 -15.61 -2.69
C PHE A 194 12.15 -15.19 -1.24
N VAL A 195 11.23 -14.38 -0.71
CA VAL A 195 11.26 -13.91 0.67
C VAL A 195 10.25 -14.70 1.50
N ASP A 196 10.75 -15.49 2.43
CA ASP A 196 9.91 -16.31 3.29
C ASP A 196 9.38 -15.51 4.48
N VAL A 197 8.18 -15.01 4.38
CA VAL A 197 7.43 -14.43 5.50
C VAL A 197 6.47 -15.44 6.13
N TYR A 198 6.19 -16.55 5.45
CA TYR A 198 5.24 -17.56 5.93
C TYR A 198 5.68 -18.14 7.28
N HIS A 199 6.89 -18.69 7.34
CA HIS A 199 7.39 -19.29 8.58
C HIS A 199 7.65 -18.26 9.68
N LEU A 200 8.00 -17.02 9.34
CA LEU A 200 8.21 -15.94 10.31
C LEU A 200 6.92 -15.50 11.02
N MET A 201 5.77 -15.85 10.47
CA MET A 201 4.46 -15.50 11.01
C MET A 201 3.78 -16.66 11.75
N LEU A 202 4.48 -17.78 11.97
CA LEU A 202 3.99 -18.93 12.70
C LEU A 202 4.55 -18.96 14.13
N ASN A 203 3.73 -19.43 15.06
CA ASN A 203 4.16 -19.77 16.40
C ASN A 203 4.89 -21.15 16.42
N PRO A 204 5.51 -21.57 17.53
CA PRO A 204 6.21 -22.87 17.62
C PRO A 204 5.31 -24.10 17.37
N GLN A 205 3.99 -23.95 17.46
CA GLN A 205 3.03 -25.02 17.18
C GLN A 205 2.58 -25.04 15.72
N GLY A 206 3.09 -24.14 14.88
CA GLY A 206 2.77 -24.07 13.46
C GLY A 206 1.47 -23.30 13.13
N HIS A 207 0.89 -22.59 14.09
CA HIS A 207 -0.30 -21.76 13.87
C HIS A 207 0.08 -20.31 13.60
N PRO A 208 -0.75 -19.55 12.83
CA PRO A 208 -0.53 -18.11 12.64
C PRO A 208 -0.49 -17.35 13.98
N ILE A 209 0.49 -16.48 14.16
CA ILE A 209 0.60 -15.64 15.36
C ILE A 209 -0.50 -14.59 15.35
N ASP A 210 -1.52 -14.79 16.17
CA ASP A 210 -2.77 -14.01 16.17
C ASP A 210 -2.56 -12.50 16.34
N ASN A 211 -1.60 -12.09 17.18
CA ASN A 211 -1.33 -10.67 17.48
C ASN A 211 -0.61 -9.90 16.35
N LEU A 212 -0.33 -10.54 15.21
CA LEU A 212 0.20 -9.89 14.01
C LEU A 212 -0.89 -9.32 13.10
N PHE A 213 -2.16 -9.58 13.42
CA PHE A 213 -3.30 -9.26 12.56
C PHE A 213 -4.25 -8.28 13.23
N VAL A 214 -5.00 -7.54 12.41
CA VAL A 214 -6.11 -6.70 12.87
C VAL A 214 -7.36 -7.57 13.12
N ALA A 215 -8.47 -6.95 13.49
CA ALA A 215 -9.70 -7.64 13.91
C ALA A 215 -10.26 -8.63 12.87
N ASP A 216 -10.00 -8.42 11.57
CA ASP A 216 -10.44 -9.32 10.49
C ASP A 216 -9.62 -10.62 10.40
N LYS A 217 -8.57 -10.76 11.21
CA LYS A 217 -7.69 -11.94 11.28
C LYS A 217 -7.06 -12.33 9.93
N LEU A 218 -7.03 -11.39 8.99
CA LEU A 218 -6.46 -11.53 7.65
C LEU A 218 -5.36 -10.51 7.37
N HIS A 219 -5.66 -9.24 7.61
CA HIS A 219 -4.73 -8.17 7.33
C HIS A 219 -3.82 -7.89 8.53
N MET A 220 -2.57 -7.59 8.22
CA MET A 220 -1.56 -7.34 9.24
C MET A 220 -1.78 -5.99 9.94
N ASN A 221 -1.40 -5.94 11.20
CA ASN A 221 -1.14 -4.71 11.94
C ASN A 221 0.35 -4.32 11.80
N GLU A 222 0.77 -3.27 12.52
CA GLU A 222 2.15 -2.77 12.50
C GLU A 222 3.20 -3.84 12.85
N LYS A 223 2.89 -4.76 13.77
CA LYS A 223 3.81 -5.85 14.14
C LYS A 223 4.02 -6.83 12.98
N GLY A 224 2.95 -7.15 12.26
CA GLY A 224 3.02 -8.01 11.08
C GLY A 224 3.82 -7.34 9.95
N TYR A 225 3.60 -6.05 9.68
CA TYR A 225 4.40 -5.32 8.70
C TYR A 225 5.86 -5.15 9.13
N LYS A 226 6.16 -5.08 10.43
CA LYS A 226 7.54 -5.05 10.92
C LYS A 226 8.31 -6.33 10.57
N ILE A 227 7.67 -7.48 10.66
CA ILE A 227 8.26 -8.77 10.20
C ILE A 227 8.55 -8.70 8.71
N TRP A 228 7.60 -8.22 7.91
CA TRP A 228 7.79 -8.09 6.47
C TRP A 228 8.90 -7.11 6.10
N GLN A 229 8.96 -5.98 6.79
CA GLN A 229 10.04 -4.99 6.62
C GLN A 229 11.42 -5.64 6.83
N GLN A 230 11.59 -6.36 7.96
CA GLN A 230 12.86 -7.01 8.29
C GLN A 230 13.22 -8.11 7.28
N ALA A 231 12.23 -8.90 6.85
CA ALA A 231 12.43 -9.97 5.89
C ALA A 231 12.77 -9.46 4.49
N LEU A 232 12.16 -8.34 4.05
CA LEU A 232 12.36 -7.78 2.72
C LEU A 232 13.65 -6.98 2.59
N LEU A 233 14.07 -6.27 3.64
CA LEU A 233 15.20 -5.34 3.60
C LEU A 233 16.48 -5.89 2.96
N PRO A 234 16.91 -7.16 3.21
CA PRO A 234 18.10 -7.73 2.58
C PRO A 234 18.00 -7.97 1.07
N TYR A 235 16.81 -7.93 0.52
CA TYR A 235 16.52 -8.24 -0.88
C TYR A 235 16.26 -7.02 -1.75
N LEU A 236 16.07 -5.84 -1.11
CA LEU A 236 15.79 -4.62 -1.86
C LEU A 236 17.07 -3.98 -2.39
N ASP A 237 17.05 -3.61 -3.66
CA ASP A 237 18.12 -2.89 -4.34
C ASP A 237 18.10 -1.38 -3.97
N LYS A 238 19.28 -0.81 -3.60
CA LYS A 238 19.44 0.61 -3.24
C LYS A 238 19.58 1.52 -4.45
#